data_d9ff1f354fc2d1ce5670667a6aa92d31
#
_entry.id   d9ff1f354fc2d1ce5670667a6aa92d31
#
_cell.length_a   1.000
_cell.length_b   1.000
_cell.length_c   1.000
_cell.angle_alpha   90.00
_cell.angle_beta   90.00
_cell.angle_gamma   90.00
#
_symmetry.space_group_name_H-M   'P 1'
#
loop_
_entity.id
_entity.type
_entity.pdbx_description
1 polymer ?
#
loop_
_entity_poly.entity_id
_entity_poly.type
_entity_poly.pdbx_seq_one_letter_code
_entity_poly.pdbx_strand_id
1 'polypeptide(L)'
;MSCSTQSNSPISFKLINTKQLTEKGDNGEAYFSSDNKNLIFQSKRNGHGCDKIYTMTIDGENIKPIPNMDGAYTCSYYSLNDEFIFFSSTMQDGVQCPLVYKDPNPRKYIWPLRNFDIYRQSKDNKIKNLTNSVGYDAEATVHPYEEKIIFTSLRNGDIDLYEMDYDGNNLKRITDEFGYDGGAFYSPDGTKIVWRGWYPENEQEIIQWKNNMNKNYIEAVPLNIFIADRDGKNKIKLTNNGATNWSPSWHPSGNYIVYK
;
A
#
# COMPACT_ATOMS: atom_id res chain seq x y z
N MET A 1 -3.67 -42.88 0.09
CA MET A 1 -2.48 -42.06 0.39
C MET A 1 -2.94 -40.86 1.21
N SER A 2 -2.59 -40.84 2.48
CA SER A 2 -2.98 -39.76 3.42
C SER A 2 -2.08 -38.56 3.19
N CYS A 3 -2.65 -37.44 2.73
CA CYS A 3 -1.95 -36.19 2.64
C CYS A 3 -1.94 -35.58 4.05
N SER A 4 -0.82 -35.66 4.76
CA SER A 4 -0.64 -34.99 6.02
C SER A 4 -0.48 -33.51 5.76
N THR A 5 -1.48 -32.70 6.09
CA THR A 5 -1.33 -31.26 6.23
C THR A 5 -0.42 -30.99 7.43
N GLN A 6 0.85 -30.68 7.16
CA GLN A 6 1.69 -30.06 8.18
C GLN A 6 1.08 -28.69 8.50
N SER A 7 0.53 -28.55 9.70
CA SER A 7 0.22 -27.26 10.28
C SER A 7 1.56 -26.57 10.57
N ASN A 8 2.03 -25.74 9.67
CA ASN A 8 3.16 -24.88 9.96
C ASN A 8 2.70 -23.84 10.98
N SER A 9 3.06 -24.03 12.24
CA SER A 9 2.95 -22.99 13.25
C SER A 9 3.73 -21.76 12.75
N PRO A 10 3.20 -20.54 12.93
CA PRO A 10 3.91 -19.34 12.49
C PRO A 10 5.30 -19.32 13.15
N ILE A 11 6.33 -19.17 12.33
CA ILE A 11 7.70 -19.07 12.83
C ILE A 11 7.82 -17.72 13.52
N SER A 12 8.08 -17.74 14.83
CA SER A 12 8.32 -16.53 15.60
C SER A 12 9.75 -16.05 15.34
N PHE A 13 9.91 -14.86 14.74
CA PHE A 13 11.19 -14.21 14.58
C PHE A 13 11.45 -13.25 15.75
N LYS A 14 12.65 -13.29 16.28
CA LYS A 14 13.12 -12.28 17.24
C LYS A 14 13.89 -11.22 16.47
N LEU A 15 13.43 -9.98 16.55
CA LEU A 15 14.20 -8.82 16.06
C LEU A 15 15.40 -8.61 17.00
N ILE A 16 16.58 -8.54 16.43
CA ILE A 16 17.84 -8.25 17.14
C ILE A 16 18.48 -7.01 16.53
N ASN A 17 19.21 -6.27 17.35
CA ASN A 17 19.93 -5.05 16.92
C ASN A 17 19.02 -4.01 16.26
N THR A 18 17.81 -3.84 16.78
CA THR A 18 16.88 -2.80 16.28
C THR A 18 17.41 -1.41 16.58
N LYS A 19 17.36 -0.52 15.57
CA LYS A 19 17.72 0.89 15.68
C LYS A 19 16.54 1.74 15.25
N GLN A 20 16.15 2.70 16.09
CA GLN A 20 15.18 3.74 15.71
C GLN A 20 15.88 4.78 14.82
N LEU A 21 15.34 5.04 13.63
CA LEU A 21 15.92 5.98 12.65
C LEU A 21 15.31 7.38 12.72
N THR A 22 14.13 7.53 13.33
CA THR A 22 13.41 8.82 13.41
C THR A 22 12.94 9.08 14.83
N GLU A 23 13.11 10.33 15.30
CA GLU A 23 12.68 10.76 16.64
C GLU A 23 11.47 11.69 16.63
N LYS A 24 11.16 12.31 15.48
CA LYS A 24 10.12 13.34 15.35
C LYS A 24 9.19 13.03 14.19
N GLY A 25 7.95 13.51 14.29
CA GLY A 25 6.88 13.36 13.30
C GLY A 25 6.18 12.01 13.39
N ASP A 26 5.03 11.91 12.75
CA ASP A 26 4.35 10.64 12.51
C ASP A 26 5.00 10.04 11.26
N ASN A 27 5.59 8.86 11.36
CA ASN A 27 6.36 8.27 10.27
C ASN A 27 5.82 6.90 9.91
N GLY A 28 5.72 6.60 8.62
CA GLY A 28 5.21 5.33 8.14
C GLY A 28 5.73 4.95 6.76
N GLU A 29 5.52 3.69 6.40
CA GLU A 29 5.72 3.14 5.07
C GLU A 29 7.08 3.47 4.46
N ALA A 30 8.14 3.01 5.12
CA ALA A 30 9.51 3.22 4.67
C ALA A 30 9.96 2.08 3.74
N TYR A 31 10.48 2.45 2.57
CA TYR A 31 10.99 1.51 1.56
C TYR A 31 12.40 1.89 1.10
N PHE A 32 13.20 0.90 0.77
CA PHE A 32 14.58 1.08 0.31
C PHE A 32 14.65 1.57 -1.14
N SER A 33 15.68 2.38 -1.43
CA SER A 33 16.15 2.60 -2.80
C SER A 33 16.73 1.31 -3.40
N SER A 34 16.84 1.23 -4.73
CA SER A 34 17.35 0.05 -5.43
C SER A 34 18.80 -0.28 -5.04
N ASP A 35 19.60 0.73 -4.70
CA ASP A 35 20.99 0.57 -4.24
C ASP A 35 21.13 0.34 -2.72
N ASN A 36 19.99 0.26 -1.98
CA ASN A 36 19.90 0.09 -0.53
C ASN A 36 20.63 1.17 0.30
N LYS A 37 20.85 2.37 -0.24
CA LYS A 37 21.52 3.46 0.49
C LYS A 37 20.55 4.48 1.08
N ASN A 38 19.34 4.55 0.56
CA ASN A 38 18.34 5.51 0.98
C ASN A 38 17.03 4.81 1.33
N LEU A 39 16.22 5.50 2.12
CA LEU A 39 14.83 5.18 2.41
C LEU A 39 13.95 6.31 1.88
N ILE A 40 12.79 5.95 1.37
CA ILE A 40 11.66 6.85 1.09
C ILE A 40 10.54 6.51 2.05
N PHE A 41 9.89 7.51 2.64
CA PHE A 41 8.84 7.28 3.64
C PHE A 41 7.88 8.47 3.72
N GLN A 42 6.69 8.23 4.22
CA GLN A 42 5.75 9.30 4.53
C GLN A 42 5.93 9.80 5.95
N SER A 43 5.72 11.10 6.14
CA SER A 43 5.79 11.71 7.47
C SER A 43 4.99 12.99 7.57
N LYS A 44 4.32 13.13 8.72
CA LYS A 44 3.76 14.41 9.15
C LYS A 44 4.72 15.09 10.10
N ARG A 45 5.49 16.07 9.59
CA ARG A 45 6.51 16.84 10.30
C ARG A 45 6.61 18.28 9.78
N ASN A 46 7.46 19.08 10.37
CA ASN A 46 7.77 20.46 9.94
C ASN A 46 6.54 21.38 9.85
N GLY A 47 5.49 21.14 10.66
CA GLY A 47 4.26 21.93 10.65
C GLY A 47 3.28 21.61 9.53
N HIS A 48 3.55 20.59 8.71
CA HIS A 48 2.57 20.14 7.69
C HIS A 48 1.33 19.56 8.35
N GLY A 49 0.15 19.93 7.85
CA GLY A 49 -1.15 19.46 8.34
C GLY A 49 -1.49 18.01 7.96
N CYS A 50 -0.79 17.44 6.98
CA CYS A 50 -0.93 16.06 6.48
C CYS A 50 0.44 15.48 6.11
N ASP A 51 0.44 14.18 5.81
CA ASP A 51 1.64 13.46 5.42
C ASP A 51 2.22 14.01 4.12
N LYS A 52 3.55 14.02 4.07
CA LYS A 52 4.39 14.35 2.93
C LYS A 52 5.43 13.25 2.74
N ILE A 53 6.03 13.17 1.56
CA ILE A 53 7.08 12.19 1.29
C ILE A 53 8.44 12.79 1.63
N TYR A 54 9.25 11.99 2.30
CA TYR A 54 10.62 12.30 2.70
C TYR A 54 11.56 11.19 2.26
N THR A 55 12.82 11.56 2.08
CA THR A 55 13.92 10.62 1.91
C THR A 55 14.94 10.81 3.03
N MET A 56 15.66 9.74 3.37
CA MET A 56 16.81 9.75 4.30
C MET A 56 17.80 8.67 3.88
N THR A 57 19.00 8.73 4.41
CA THR A 57 19.96 7.62 4.32
C THR A 57 19.51 6.46 5.21
N ILE A 58 20.02 5.24 4.95
CA ILE A 58 19.72 4.06 5.77
C ILE A 58 20.14 4.20 7.23
N ASP A 59 21.02 5.16 7.54
CA ASP A 59 21.46 5.46 8.91
C ASP A 59 20.50 6.41 9.64
N GLY A 60 19.49 6.94 8.96
CA GLY A 60 18.51 7.90 9.48
C GLY A 60 18.96 9.36 9.37
N GLU A 61 19.98 9.64 8.57
CA GLU A 61 20.51 10.99 8.36
C GLU A 61 19.94 11.63 7.07
N ASN A 62 20.23 12.93 6.88
CA ASN A 62 19.86 13.68 5.67
C ASN A 62 18.38 13.64 5.34
N ILE A 63 17.52 13.68 6.36
CA ILE A 63 16.06 13.70 6.18
C ILE A 63 15.65 14.97 5.42
N LYS A 64 15.09 14.80 4.24
CA LYS A 64 14.62 15.89 3.38
C LYS A 64 13.33 15.56 2.68
N PRO A 65 12.43 16.56 2.48
CA PRO A 65 11.22 16.35 1.69
C PRO A 65 11.56 16.20 0.21
N ILE A 66 10.70 15.49 -0.54
CA ILE A 66 10.69 15.62 -1.99
C ILE A 66 10.13 16.99 -2.39
N PRO A 67 10.50 17.56 -3.56
CA PRO A 67 9.96 18.84 -4.02
C PRO A 67 8.47 18.76 -4.42
N ASN A 68 7.81 19.95 -4.49
CA ASN A 68 6.45 20.15 -5.02
C ASN A 68 5.38 19.32 -4.30
N MET A 69 5.24 19.50 -2.99
CA MET A 69 4.31 18.72 -2.17
C MET A 69 2.99 19.47 -1.88
N ASP A 70 2.14 19.64 -2.89
CA ASP A 70 0.79 20.15 -2.72
C ASP A 70 -0.19 19.04 -2.29
N GLY A 71 -1.13 19.30 -1.36
CA GLY A 71 -2.06 18.29 -0.84
C GLY A 71 -1.44 17.28 0.12
N ALA A 72 -2.10 16.14 0.33
CA ALA A 72 -1.60 15.01 1.11
C ALA A 72 -0.85 14.02 0.22
N TYR A 73 0.13 13.34 0.80
CA TYR A 73 0.96 12.33 0.14
C TYR A 73 1.04 11.07 0.97
N THR A 74 1.07 9.91 0.34
CA THR A 74 1.22 8.61 1.01
C THR A 74 1.82 7.57 0.08
N CYS A 75 2.18 6.40 0.61
CA CYS A 75 2.51 5.17 -0.12
C CYS A 75 3.53 5.40 -1.23
N SER A 76 4.70 5.93 -0.89
CA SER A 76 5.76 6.18 -1.86
C SER A 76 6.65 4.96 -2.08
N TYR A 77 7.16 4.80 -3.29
CA TYR A 77 8.05 3.71 -3.66
C TYR A 77 9.06 4.14 -4.72
N TYR A 78 10.28 3.58 -4.68
CA TYR A 78 11.28 3.80 -5.74
C TYR A 78 11.02 2.90 -6.95
N SER A 79 11.32 3.39 -8.16
CA SER A 79 11.41 2.55 -9.36
C SER A 79 12.64 1.62 -9.29
N LEU A 80 12.71 0.64 -10.21
CA LEU A 80 13.77 -0.38 -10.24
C LEU A 80 15.21 0.17 -10.24
N ASN A 81 15.42 1.33 -10.83
CA ASN A 81 16.74 1.98 -11.00
C ASN A 81 16.79 3.36 -10.33
N ASP A 82 15.83 3.65 -9.45
CA ASP A 82 15.67 4.94 -8.78
C ASP A 82 15.56 6.15 -9.72
N GLU A 83 15.20 5.95 -11.00
CA GLU A 83 14.95 7.06 -11.94
C GLU A 83 13.67 7.81 -11.60
N PHE A 84 12.71 7.10 -11.01
CA PHE A 84 11.43 7.63 -10.60
C PHE A 84 11.16 7.30 -9.14
N ILE A 85 10.28 8.10 -8.55
CA ILE A 85 9.52 7.73 -7.37
C ILE A 85 8.03 7.71 -7.72
N PHE A 86 7.32 6.74 -7.19
CA PHE A 86 5.86 6.66 -7.24
C PHE A 86 5.31 7.06 -5.89
N PHE A 87 4.16 7.72 -5.87
CA PHE A 87 3.45 8.07 -4.65
C PHE A 87 1.98 8.32 -4.95
N SER A 88 1.17 8.23 -3.92
CA SER A 88 -0.24 8.64 -4.01
C SER A 88 -0.41 10.03 -3.44
N SER A 89 -1.20 10.88 -4.11
CA SER A 89 -1.42 12.27 -3.67
C SER A 89 -2.82 12.77 -4.00
N THR A 90 -3.27 13.74 -3.20
CA THR A 90 -4.48 14.54 -3.45
C THR A 90 -4.14 15.89 -4.11
N MET A 91 -2.99 16.03 -4.76
CA MET A 91 -2.53 17.31 -5.32
C MET A 91 -3.47 17.86 -6.41
N GLN A 92 -4.24 17.01 -7.11
CA GLN A 92 -5.27 17.45 -8.05
C GLN A 92 -6.40 18.25 -7.37
N ASP A 93 -6.62 18.04 -6.07
CA ASP A 93 -7.63 18.76 -5.28
C ASP A 93 -7.09 20.09 -4.69
N GLY A 94 -5.82 20.41 -4.98
CA GLY A 94 -5.15 21.63 -4.57
C GLY A 94 -4.16 21.48 -3.43
N VAL A 95 -3.63 22.60 -2.95
CA VAL A 95 -2.48 22.64 -2.03
C VAL A 95 -2.81 22.28 -0.57
N GLN A 96 -4.08 22.30 -0.20
CA GLN A 96 -4.49 22.11 1.19
C GLN A 96 -4.53 20.65 1.58
N CYS A 97 -4.20 20.38 2.84
CA CYS A 97 -4.42 19.06 3.41
C CYS A 97 -5.92 18.73 3.48
N PRO A 98 -6.33 17.54 3.03
CA PRO A 98 -7.71 17.11 3.17
C PRO A 98 -8.17 17.13 4.64
N LEU A 99 -9.44 17.45 4.87
CA LEU A 99 -10.03 17.39 6.20
C LEU A 99 -9.93 15.97 6.78
N VAL A 100 -9.49 15.87 8.02
CA VAL A 100 -9.47 14.58 8.72
C VAL A 100 -10.88 14.27 9.18
N TYR A 101 -11.48 13.20 8.65
CA TYR A 101 -12.73 12.68 9.19
C TYR A 101 -12.45 12.14 10.60
N LYS A 102 -13.27 12.59 11.56
CA LYS A 102 -13.26 12.05 12.93
C LYS A 102 -14.62 11.43 13.18
N ASP A 103 -14.65 10.11 13.40
CA ASP A 103 -15.86 9.45 13.86
C ASP A 103 -16.24 10.01 15.25
N PRO A 104 -17.52 10.33 15.50
CA PRO A 104 -18.00 10.68 16.84
C PRO A 104 -17.75 9.60 17.88
N ASN A 105 -17.63 8.33 17.45
CA ASN A 105 -17.25 7.22 18.32
C ASN A 105 -15.73 7.01 18.29
N PRO A 106 -14.97 7.41 19.34
CA PRO A 106 -13.51 7.31 19.36
C PRO A 106 -12.97 5.86 19.40
N ARG A 107 -13.86 4.87 19.59
CA ARG A 107 -13.51 3.45 19.59
C ARG A 107 -13.54 2.84 18.19
N LYS A 108 -14.04 3.56 17.18
CA LYS A 108 -14.16 3.10 15.80
C LYS A 108 -12.97 3.60 15.00
N TYR A 109 -12.15 2.69 14.52
CA TYR A 109 -11.13 3.04 13.54
C TYR A 109 -11.77 3.13 12.16
N ILE A 110 -11.64 4.28 11.54
CA ILE A 110 -12.15 4.57 10.20
C ILE A 110 -11.00 5.05 9.34
N TRP A 111 -10.85 4.45 8.18
CA TRP A 111 -9.92 4.87 7.15
C TRP A 111 -10.67 5.57 6.03
N PRO A 112 -10.53 6.90 5.87
CA PRO A 112 -11.18 7.63 4.79
C PRO A 112 -10.52 7.31 3.45
N LEU A 113 -11.34 6.95 2.47
CA LEU A 113 -10.95 6.77 1.07
C LEU A 113 -10.98 8.15 0.41
N ARG A 114 -9.83 8.82 0.41
CA ARG A 114 -9.68 10.14 -0.21
C ARG A 114 -9.49 9.99 -1.71
N ASN A 115 -9.71 11.07 -2.44
CA ASN A 115 -9.44 11.17 -3.87
C ASN A 115 -7.91 11.21 -4.11
N PHE A 116 -7.25 10.08 -3.95
CA PHE A 116 -5.84 9.91 -4.26
C PHE A 116 -5.68 9.43 -5.69
N ASP A 117 -4.75 10.06 -6.41
CA ASP A 117 -4.19 9.51 -7.64
C ASP A 117 -2.75 9.05 -7.43
N ILE A 118 -2.29 8.14 -8.28
CA ILE A 118 -0.90 7.73 -8.32
C ILE A 118 -0.13 8.65 -9.25
N TYR A 119 0.98 9.16 -8.75
CA TYR A 119 1.90 10.01 -9.48
C TYR A 119 3.26 9.36 -9.62
N ARG A 120 3.94 9.72 -10.68
CA ARG A 120 5.35 9.43 -10.92
C ARG A 120 6.14 10.73 -10.97
N GLN A 121 7.22 10.83 -10.20
CA GLN A 121 8.15 11.96 -10.25
C GLN A 121 9.53 11.46 -10.70
N SER A 122 10.12 12.13 -11.69
CA SER A 122 11.48 11.88 -12.19
C SER A 122 12.53 12.66 -11.40
N LYS A 123 13.80 12.29 -11.57
CA LYS A 123 14.95 12.97 -10.92
C LYS A 123 15.05 14.47 -11.24
N ASP A 124 14.55 14.91 -12.39
CA ASP A 124 14.45 16.32 -12.77
C ASP A 124 13.16 16.99 -12.23
N ASN A 125 12.48 16.35 -11.28
CA ASN A 125 11.29 16.81 -10.58
C ASN A 125 10.04 16.99 -11.46
N LYS A 126 9.99 16.40 -12.64
CA LYS A 126 8.76 16.37 -13.44
C LYS A 126 7.80 15.36 -12.87
N ILE A 127 6.57 15.80 -12.64
CA ILE A 127 5.49 14.99 -12.08
C ILE A 127 4.48 14.66 -13.20
N LYS A 128 4.08 13.38 -13.24
CA LYS A 128 3.00 12.90 -14.12
C LYS A 128 1.94 12.20 -13.28
N ASN A 129 0.67 12.58 -13.42
CA ASN A 129 -0.45 11.81 -12.91
C ASN A 129 -0.64 10.57 -13.80
N LEU A 130 -0.68 9.39 -13.21
CA LEU A 130 -0.78 8.11 -13.91
C LEU A 130 -2.20 7.55 -13.93
N THR A 131 -3.02 7.86 -12.93
CA THR A 131 -4.37 7.28 -12.82
C THR A 131 -5.46 8.25 -13.25
N ASN A 132 -5.41 9.50 -12.83
CA ASN A 132 -6.38 10.55 -13.19
C ASN A 132 -7.83 10.05 -13.16
N SER A 133 -8.21 9.39 -12.07
CA SER A 133 -9.52 8.77 -11.90
C SER A 133 -10.24 9.31 -10.67
N VAL A 134 -11.57 9.19 -10.66
CA VAL A 134 -12.35 9.55 -9.49
C VAL A 134 -12.25 8.44 -8.44
N GLY A 135 -11.94 8.81 -7.20
CA GLY A 135 -11.90 7.87 -6.07
C GLY A 135 -10.49 7.65 -5.52
N TYR A 136 -10.26 6.47 -5.01
CA TYR A 136 -9.04 6.10 -4.30
C TYR A 136 -8.15 5.23 -5.18
N ASP A 137 -7.00 5.76 -5.58
CA ASP A 137 -5.90 5.03 -6.21
C ASP A 137 -4.64 5.20 -5.37
N ALA A 138 -4.15 4.14 -4.73
CA ALA A 138 -3.03 4.24 -3.80
C ALA A 138 -2.23 2.93 -3.67
N GLU A 139 -1.20 2.98 -2.81
CA GLU A 139 -0.41 1.81 -2.40
C GLU A 139 0.35 1.16 -3.57
N ALA A 140 0.87 1.98 -4.49
CA ALA A 140 1.65 1.48 -5.62
C ALA A 140 2.97 0.87 -5.18
N THR A 141 3.23 -0.38 -5.58
CA THR A 141 4.52 -1.06 -5.44
C THR A 141 5.04 -1.55 -6.79
N VAL A 142 6.34 -1.72 -6.88
CA VAL A 142 7.04 -1.93 -8.15
C VAL A 142 7.32 -3.41 -8.40
N HIS A 143 7.15 -3.86 -9.65
CA HIS A 143 7.56 -5.19 -10.09
C HIS A 143 9.11 -5.30 -10.07
N PRO A 144 9.69 -6.43 -9.60
CA PRO A 144 11.14 -6.52 -9.39
C PRO A 144 12.00 -6.48 -10.67
N TYR A 145 11.41 -6.70 -11.86
CA TYR A 145 12.15 -6.81 -13.12
C TYR A 145 11.52 -6.07 -14.30
N GLU A 146 10.26 -5.65 -14.18
CA GLU A 146 9.52 -5.00 -15.26
C GLU A 146 9.14 -3.57 -14.84
N GLU A 147 9.04 -2.67 -15.81
CA GLU A 147 8.55 -1.30 -15.57
C GLU A 147 7.03 -1.28 -15.34
N LYS A 148 6.60 -1.97 -14.29
CA LYS A 148 5.20 -2.10 -13.88
C LYS A 148 5.02 -1.83 -12.40
N ILE A 149 3.83 -1.33 -12.07
CA ILE A 149 3.36 -1.17 -10.70
C ILE A 149 2.06 -1.94 -10.48
N ILE A 150 1.87 -2.47 -9.28
CA ILE A 150 0.60 -2.95 -8.77
C ILE A 150 0.10 -1.98 -7.72
N PHE A 151 -1.20 -1.71 -7.68
CA PHE A 151 -1.78 -0.71 -6.79
C PHE A 151 -3.23 -1.04 -6.43
N THR A 152 -3.73 -0.39 -5.39
CA THR A 152 -5.12 -0.48 -4.91
C THR A 152 -5.97 0.57 -5.57
N SER A 153 -7.18 0.24 -6.05
CA SER A 153 -8.07 1.17 -6.72
C SER A 153 -9.55 0.93 -6.43
N LEU A 154 -10.31 2.02 -6.30
CA LEU A 154 -11.78 2.01 -6.14
C LEU A 154 -12.53 2.26 -7.47
N ARG A 155 -11.85 2.32 -8.60
CA ARG A 155 -12.40 2.75 -9.91
C ARG A 155 -13.62 1.97 -10.42
N ASN A 156 -13.80 0.72 -9.99
CA ASN A 156 -14.96 -0.12 -10.36
C ASN A 156 -16.01 -0.19 -9.24
N GLY A 157 -15.95 0.71 -8.24
CA GLY A 157 -16.91 0.77 -7.13
C GLY A 157 -16.63 -0.22 -6.00
N ASP A 158 -15.55 -0.99 -6.09
CA ASP A 158 -15.01 -1.87 -5.08
C ASP A 158 -13.49 -1.70 -4.98
N ILE A 159 -12.89 -2.18 -3.89
CA ILE A 159 -11.46 -2.01 -3.66
C ILE A 159 -10.70 -3.22 -4.18
N ASP A 160 -10.05 -3.04 -5.32
CA ASP A 160 -9.36 -4.09 -6.05
C ASP A 160 -7.89 -3.74 -6.33
N LEU A 161 -7.12 -4.75 -6.68
CA LEU A 161 -5.76 -4.62 -7.19
C LEU A 161 -5.76 -4.43 -8.71
N TYR A 162 -4.93 -3.49 -9.15
CA TYR A 162 -4.67 -3.21 -10.55
C TYR A 162 -3.18 -3.21 -10.84
N GLU A 163 -2.80 -3.55 -12.06
CA GLU A 163 -1.45 -3.44 -12.60
C GLU A 163 -1.44 -2.48 -13.78
N MET A 164 -0.38 -1.67 -13.92
CA MET A 164 -0.13 -0.85 -15.10
C MET A 164 1.36 -0.64 -15.32
N ASP A 165 1.73 -0.16 -16.50
CA ASP A 165 3.10 0.25 -16.80
C ASP A 165 3.48 1.55 -16.08
N TYR A 166 4.78 1.86 -15.96
CA TYR A 166 5.30 3.07 -15.32
C TYR A 166 4.81 4.37 -15.94
N ASP A 167 4.30 4.32 -17.16
CA ASP A 167 3.73 5.48 -17.85
C ASP A 167 2.21 5.61 -17.73
N GLY A 168 1.56 4.68 -17.01
CA GLY A 168 0.12 4.63 -16.80
C GLY A 168 -0.65 3.86 -17.88
N ASN A 169 0.03 3.27 -18.87
CA ASN A 169 -0.59 2.48 -19.92
C ASN A 169 -0.83 1.02 -19.47
N ASN A 170 -1.51 0.24 -20.32
CA ASN A 170 -1.76 -1.20 -20.14
C ASN A 170 -2.40 -1.55 -18.78
N LEU A 171 -3.33 -0.71 -18.32
CA LEU A 171 -4.07 -0.91 -17.09
C LEU A 171 -4.87 -2.21 -17.12
N LYS A 172 -4.66 -3.06 -16.10
CA LYS A 172 -5.32 -4.35 -15.95
C LYS A 172 -5.82 -4.53 -14.53
N ARG A 173 -7.08 -4.96 -14.34
CA ARG A 173 -7.60 -5.42 -13.06
C ARG A 173 -7.04 -6.80 -12.74
N ILE A 174 -6.57 -7.01 -11.52
CA ILE A 174 -5.95 -8.25 -11.04
C ILE A 174 -6.89 -9.03 -10.13
N THR A 175 -7.62 -8.34 -9.23
CA THR A 175 -8.65 -8.95 -8.39
C THR A 175 -10.02 -8.40 -8.72
N ASP A 176 -11.09 -9.19 -8.46
CA ASP A 176 -12.46 -8.83 -8.81
C ASP A 176 -13.51 -9.41 -7.84
N GLU A 177 -13.08 -10.01 -6.74
CA GLU A 177 -13.97 -10.51 -5.71
C GLU A 177 -14.45 -9.37 -4.81
N PHE A 178 -15.77 -9.28 -4.61
CA PHE A 178 -16.39 -8.20 -3.88
C PHE A 178 -15.90 -8.12 -2.43
N GLY A 179 -15.28 -6.97 -2.05
CA GLY A 179 -14.71 -6.76 -0.72
C GLY A 179 -13.52 -5.79 -0.75
N TYR A 180 -12.47 -6.13 -0.03
CA TYR A 180 -11.27 -5.33 0.10
C TYR A 180 -10.04 -6.10 -0.36
N ASP A 181 -9.33 -5.58 -1.33
CA ASP A 181 -8.00 -6.02 -1.74
C ASP A 181 -7.04 -4.82 -1.77
N GLY A 182 -5.99 -4.83 -0.94
CA GLY A 182 -5.09 -3.69 -0.89
C GLY A 182 -3.69 -3.99 -0.39
N GLY A 183 -2.77 -3.05 -0.69
CA GLY A 183 -1.38 -3.10 -0.25
C GLY A 183 -0.62 -4.30 -0.76
N ALA A 184 -0.65 -4.54 -2.07
CA ALA A 184 -0.01 -5.68 -2.70
C ALA A 184 1.49 -5.47 -2.92
N PHE A 185 2.25 -6.57 -2.83
CA PHE A 185 3.66 -6.66 -3.18
C PHE A 185 3.92 -7.86 -4.07
N TYR A 186 4.75 -7.67 -5.09
CA TYR A 186 5.27 -8.79 -5.89
C TYR A 186 6.26 -9.63 -5.10
N SER A 187 6.27 -10.93 -5.39
CA SER A 187 7.35 -11.83 -4.93
C SER A 187 8.70 -11.40 -5.50
N PRO A 188 9.83 -11.79 -4.87
CA PRO A 188 11.17 -11.44 -5.36
C PRO A 188 11.45 -11.91 -6.78
N ASP A 189 10.79 -12.97 -7.25
CA ASP A 189 10.88 -13.46 -8.63
C ASP A 189 9.84 -12.87 -9.60
N GLY A 190 8.93 -12.01 -9.08
CA GLY A 190 7.87 -11.35 -9.86
C GLY A 190 6.71 -12.23 -10.28
N THR A 191 6.71 -13.53 -9.92
CA THR A 191 5.70 -14.48 -10.40
C THR A 191 4.41 -14.49 -9.58
N LYS A 192 4.45 -14.00 -8.34
CA LYS A 192 3.34 -13.99 -7.40
C LYS A 192 3.14 -12.61 -6.80
N ILE A 193 1.97 -12.43 -6.18
CA ILE A 193 1.61 -11.26 -5.37
C ILE A 193 1.16 -11.70 -3.99
N VAL A 194 1.41 -10.86 -2.98
CA VAL A 194 0.87 -10.97 -1.63
C VAL A 194 0.12 -9.67 -1.31
N TRP A 195 -1.04 -9.76 -0.66
CA TRP A 195 -1.81 -8.59 -0.26
C TRP A 195 -2.63 -8.87 1.00
N ARG A 196 -3.24 -7.85 1.57
CA ARG A 196 -4.25 -7.98 2.61
C ARG A 196 -5.65 -7.87 2.00
N GLY A 197 -6.56 -8.72 2.40
CA GLY A 197 -7.91 -8.75 1.85
C GLY A 197 -8.96 -9.09 2.88
N TRP A 198 -10.20 -8.73 2.57
CA TRP A 198 -11.40 -9.11 3.30
C TRP A 198 -12.58 -9.22 2.36
N TYR A 199 -13.37 -10.27 2.52
CA TYR A 199 -14.56 -10.51 1.70
C TYR A 199 -15.75 -10.77 2.61
N PRO A 200 -16.91 -10.11 2.38
CA PRO A 200 -18.10 -10.30 3.18
C PRO A 200 -18.65 -11.72 3.01
N GLU A 201 -18.97 -12.38 4.13
CA GLU A 201 -19.46 -13.75 4.16
C GLU A 201 -20.99 -13.85 4.28
N ASN A 202 -21.68 -12.72 4.53
CA ASN A 202 -23.12 -12.68 4.72
C ASN A 202 -23.75 -11.36 4.21
N GLU A 203 -25.08 -11.33 4.11
CA GLU A 203 -25.81 -10.19 3.57
C GLU A 203 -25.65 -8.91 4.40
N GLN A 204 -25.51 -9.02 5.72
CA GLN A 204 -25.30 -7.85 6.60
C GLN A 204 -23.96 -7.20 6.34
N GLU A 205 -22.90 -7.98 6.16
CA GLU A 205 -21.57 -7.48 5.82
C GLU A 205 -21.55 -6.85 4.43
N ILE A 206 -22.24 -7.45 3.45
CA ILE A 206 -22.39 -6.86 2.11
C ILE A 206 -23.05 -5.48 2.18
N ILE A 207 -24.16 -5.36 2.93
CA ILE A 207 -24.87 -4.09 3.10
C ILE A 207 -23.97 -3.07 3.80
N GLN A 208 -23.28 -3.49 4.87
CA GLN A 208 -22.37 -2.62 5.61
C GLN A 208 -21.23 -2.11 4.73
N TRP A 209 -20.61 -3.01 3.96
CA TRP A 209 -19.53 -2.66 3.03
C TRP A 209 -20.00 -1.64 1.98
N LYS A 210 -21.12 -1.88 1.32
CA LYS A 210 -21.71 -0.93 0.36
C LYS A 210 -22.00 0.44 0.99
N ASN A 211 -22.52 0.46 2.21
CA ASN A 211 -22.76 1.70 2.94
C ASN A 211 -21.47 2.47 3.25
N ASN A 212 -20.39 1.75 3.57
CA ASN A 212 -19.09 2.33 3.85
C ASN A 212 -18.48 2.92 2.56
N MET A 213 -18.53 2.17 1.46
CA MET A 213 -18.05 2.65 0.14
C MET A 213 -18.80 3.91 -0.31
N ASN A 214 -20.13 3.96 -0.16
CA ASN A 214 -20.94 5.14 -0.48
C ASN A 214 -20.58 6.38 0.37
N LYS A 215 -19.94 6.18 1.53
CA LYS A 215 -19.48 7.26 2.41
C LYS A 215 -17.97 7.52 2.28
N ASN A 216 -17.32 6.87 1.35
CA ASN A 216 -15.87 6.96 1.09
C ASN A 216 -15.01 6.66 2.32
N TYR A 217 -15.30 5.60 3.04
CA TYR A 217 -14.44 5.11 4.12
C TYR A 217 -14.48 3.60 4.29
N ILE A 218 -13.48 3.05 4.97
CA ILE A 218 -13.42 1.67 5.43
C ILE A 218 -13.46 1.67 6.96
N GLU A 219 -14.31 0.84 7.54
CA GLU A 219 -14.21 0.48 8.95
C GLU A 219 -13.21 -0.66 9.13
N ALA A 220 -12.63 -0.77 10.33
CA ALA A 220 -11.75 -1.89 10.64
C ALA A 220 -12.50 -3.21 10.52
N VAL A 221 -11.95 -4.10 9.71
CA VAL A 221 -12.42 -5.48 9.50
C VAL A 221 -11.27 -6.46 9.75
N PRO A 222 -11.55 -7.74 10.02
CA PRO A 222 -10.52 -8.77 10.12
C PRO A 222 -9.86 -9.01 8.76
N LEU A 223 -8.76 -8.31 8.48
CA LEU A 223 -8.00 -8.49 7.24
C LEU A 223 -7.18 -9.78 7.31
N ASN A 224 -7.21 -10.54 6.23
CA ASN A 224 -6.38 -11.72 6.04
C ASN A 224 -5.30 -11.46 4.99
N ILE A 225 -4.21 -12.23 5.08
CA ILE A 225 -3.16 -12.21 4.07
C ILE A 225 -3.48 -13.27 3.02
N PHE A 226 -3.39 -12.84 1.76
CA PHE A 226 -3.58 -13.69 0.58
C PHE A 226 -2.32 -13.69 -0.27
N ILE A 227 -2.15 -14.77 -1.03
CA ILE A 227 -1.15 -14.93 -2.06
C ILE A 227 -1.84 -15.46 -3.32
N ALA A 228 -1.38 -15.03 -4.49
CA ALA A 228 -1.82 -15.56 -5.77
C ALA A 228 -0.69 -15.54 -6.79
N ASP A 229 -0.91 -16.13 -7.95
CA ASP A 229 -0.10 -15.84 -9.12
C ASP A 229 -0.26 -14.36 -9.50
N ARG A 230 0.71 -13.79 -10.21
CA ARG A 230 0.71 -12.37 -10.59
C ARG A 230 -0.58 -11.90 -11.26
N ASP A 231 -1.25 -12.78 -11.99
CA ASP A 231 -2.50 -12.46 -12.69
C ASP A 231 -3.77 -12.60 -11.82
N GLY A 232 -3.62 -12.81 -10.51
CA GLY A 232 -4.69 -12.97 -9.52
C GLY A 232 -5.24 -14.39 -9.40
N LYS A 233 -4.80 -15.33 -10.25
CA LYS A 233 -5.26 -16.72 -10.19
C LYS A 233 -4.59 -17.52 -9.07
N ASN A 234 -5.14 -18.71 -8.78
CA ASN A 234 -4.63 -19.63 -7.76
C ASN A 234 -4.48 -18.96 -6.38
N LYS A 235 -5.47 -18.11 -6.03
CA LYS A 235 -5.53 -17.39 -4.76
C LYS A 235 -5.57 -18.36 -3.57
N ILE A 236 -4.72 -18.10 -2.56
CA ILE A 236 -4.63 -18.85 -1.32
C ILE A 236 -4.73 -17.87 -0.15
N LYS A 237 -5.63 -18.14 0.80
CA LYS A 237 -5.73 -17.43 2.07
C LYS A 237 -4.69 -18.00 3.04
N LEU A 238 -3.73 -17.18 3.48
CA LEU A 238 -2.64 -17.61 4.36
C LEU A 238 -2.95 -17.47 5.85
N THR A 239 -3.81 -16.51 6.21
CA THR A 239 -4.20 -16.28 7.60
C THR A 239 -5.70 -16.45 7.78
N ASN A 240 -6.11 -16.90 8.97
CA ASN A 240 -7.52 -17.03 9.37
C ASN A 240 -7.62 -16.99 10.89
N ASN A 241 -7.07 -15.95 11.51
CA ASN A 241 -6.95 -15.82 12.97
C ASN A 241 -7.96 -14.84 13.58
N GLY A 242 -8.88 -14.28 12.76
CA GLY A 242 -9.88 -13.30 13.20
C GLY A 242 -9.31 -11.91 13.55
N ALA A 243 -8.01 -11.71 13.35
CA ALA A 243 -7.34 -10.44 13.58
C ALA A 243 -7.21 -9.62 12.30
N THR A 244 -6.90 -8.34 12.43
CA THR A 244 -6.52 -7.50 11.30
C THR A 244 -5.03 -7.71 11.02
N ASN A 245 -4.70 -8.53 10.02
CA ASN A 245 -3.34 -8.77 9.58
C ASN A 245 -2.95 -7.66 8.58
N TRP A 246 -1.77 -7.05 8.77
CA TRP A 246 -1.39 -5.83 8.08
C TRP A 246 0.02 -5.92 7.48
N SER A 247 0.27 -5.09 6.44
CA SER A 247 1.60 -4.88 5.85
C SER A 247 2.35 -6.16 5.48
N PRO A 248 1.74 -7.08 4.70
CA PRO A 248 2.46 -8.26 4.24
C PRO A 248 3.64 -7.85 3.36
N SER A 249 4.77 -8.50 3.54
CA SER A 249 5.97 -8.29 2.72
C SER A 249 6.68 -9.62 2.49
N TRP A 250 7.24 -9.81 1.30
CA TRP A 250 8.05 -10.97 1.00
C TRP A 250 9.43 -10.87 1.65
N HIS A 251 9.85 -11.94 2.28
CA HIS A 251 11.27 -12.10 2.59
C HIS A 251 12.06 -12.21 1.28
N PRO A 252 13.27 -11.66 1.17
CA PRO A 252 14.06 -11.68 -0.08
C PRO A 252 14.31 -13.07 -0.68
N SER A 253 14.28 -14.14 0.15
CA SER A 253 14.39 -15.51 -0.34
C SER A 253 13.15 -16.02 -1.10
N GLY A 254 12.01 -15.31 -1.05
CA GLY A 254 10.74 -15.77 -1.60
C GLY A 254 10.02 -16.88 -0.81
N ASN A 255 10.65 -17.40 0.26
CA ASN A 255 10.12 -18.55 1.01
C ASN A 255 9.19 -18.17 2.18
N TYR A 256 9.21 -16.91 2.59
CA TYR A 256 8.48 -16.43 3.76
C TYR A 256 7.78 -15.12 3.46
N ILE A 257 6.65 -14.90 4.15
CA ILE A 257 5.94 -13.63 4.20
C ILE A 257 5.99 -13.13 5.64
N VAL A 258 6.39 -11.88 5.81
CA VAL A 258 6.37 -11.16 7.10
C VAL A 258 5.14 -10.26 7.09
N TYR A 259 4.38 -10.26 8.17
CA TYR A 259 3.20 -9.39 8.34
C TYR A 259 3.04 -9.00 9.82
N LYS A 260 2.24 -8.00 10.08
CA LYS A 260 1.96 -7.47 11.42
C LYS A 260 0.56 -7.87 11.87
#